data_4f262ca0c8ad957de7d31813ced755a6
#
_entry.id   4f262ca0c8ad957de7d31813ced755a6
#
_cell.length_a   1.000
_cell.length_b   1.000
_cell.length_c   1.000
_cell.angle_alpha   90.00
_cell.angle_beta   90.00
_cell.angle_gamma   90.00
#
_symmetry.space_group_name_H-M   'P 1'
#
loop_
_entity.id
_entity.type
_entity.pdbx_description
1 polymer ?
#
loop_
_entity_poly.entity_id
_entity_poly.type
_entity_poly.pdbx_seq_one_letter_code
_entity_poly.pdbx_strand_id
1 'polypeptide(L)'
;MTRQDAIEYDNWLKSGLMQEAEVLGLGEKAGSDLADRYITVIPDDERKGMVFLGEEAVSYKLGNVRLDLKKAIVTALELAASVSLPESFFNYLQLLIVGAFFIQKSTKQEIGKNEAYILYFLHQKNCYERGIDEEDFQDEFKIWCEEKMESCPDGVKCKKALRTLRKYKVIDIEDGKIYLRERVIGYVE
;
A
#
# COMPACT_ATOMS: atom_id res chain seq x y z
N MET A 1 -11.93 -14.99 13.18
CA MET A 1 -11.77 -15.63 11.86
C MET A 1 -11.35 -17.09 12.06
N THR A 2 -12.16 -18.05 11.63
CA THR A 2 -11.79 -19.46 11.59
C THR A 2 -10.81 -19.74 10.43
N ARG A 3 -10.29 -20.96 10.34
CA ARG A 3 -9.46 -21.37 9.19
C ARG A 3 -10.24 -21.35 7.88
N GLN A 4 -11.49 -21.78 7.92
CA GLN A 4 -12.37 -21.78 6.75
C GLN A 4 -12.62 -20.34 6.26
N ASP A 5 -12.97 -19.43 7.19
CA ASP A 5 -13.17 -18.01 6.85
C ASP A 5 -11.89 -17.38 6.28
N ALA A 6 -10.71 -17.78 6.78
CA ALA A 6 -9.44 -17.29 6.27
C ALA A 6 -9.20 -17.70 4.81
N ILE A 7 -9.51 -18.96 4.46
CA ILE A 7 -9.41 -19.46 3.07
C ILE A 7 -10.42 -18.73 2.16
N GLU A 8 -11.65 -18.55 2.62
CA GLU A 8 -12.69 -17.85 1.85
C GLU A 8 -12.32 -16.38 1.61
N TYR A 9 -11.79 -15.72 2.65
CA TYR A 9 -11.33 -14.34 2.54
C TYR A 9 -10.12 -14.20 1.61
N ASP A 10 -9.15 -15.10 1.69
CA ASP A 10 -7.98 -15.12 0.82
C ASP A 10 -8.38 -15.29 -0.64
N ASN A 11 -9.27 -16.23 -0.94
CA ASN A 11 -9.82 -16.44 -2.29
C ASN A 11 -10.59 -15.21 -2.80
N TRP A 12 -11.41 -14.58 -1.97
CA TRP A 12 -12.13 -13.36 -2.32
C TRP A 12 -11.18 -12.21 -2.64
N LEU A 13 -10.16 -12.00 -1.79
CA LEU A 13 -9.15 -10.96 -1.96
C LEU A 13 -8.34 -11.19 -3.24
N LYS A 14 -7.89 -12.41 -3.46
CA LYS A 14 -7.15 -12.80 -4.66
C LYS A 14 -7.96 -12.57 -5.93
N SER A 15 -9.22 -13.00 -5.94
CA SER A 15 -10.12 -12.77 -7.08
C SER A 15 -10.34 -11.29 -7.36
N GLY A 16 -10.52 -10.48 -6.32
CA GLY A 16 -10.66 -9.02 -6.46
C GLY A 16 -9.40 -8.37 -7.03
N LEU A 17 -8.22 -8.79 -6.57
CA LEU A 17 -6.95 -8.27 -7.08
C LEU A 17 -6.68 -8.68 -8.52
N MET A 18 -7.06 -9.88 -8.93
CA MET A 18 -6.96 -10.32 -10.33
C MET A 18 -7.83 -9.46 -11.24
N GLN A 19 -9.08 -9.18 -10.85
CA GLN A 19 -9.97 -8.31 -11.61
C GLN A 19 -9.42 -6.88 -11.72
N GLU A 20 -8.93 -6.30 -10.64
CA GLU A 20 -8.36 -4.95 -10.67
C GLU A 20 -7.05 -4.89 -11.47
N ALA A 21 -6.23 -5.95 -11.44
CA ALA A 21 -5.04 -6.04 -12.27
C ALA A 21 -5.37 -6.03 -13.77
N GLU A 22 -6.45 -6.71 -14.18
CA GLU A 22 -6.96 -6.63 -15.56
C GLU A 22 -7.41 -5.21 -15.93
N VAL A 23 -8.18 -4.55 -15.05
CA VAL A 23 -8.64 -3.15 -15.28
C VAL A 23 -7.45 -2.19 -15.42
N LEU A 24 -6.37 -2.44 -14.68
CA LEU A 24 -5.13 -1.64 -14.74
C LEU A 24 -4.19 -2.06 -15.88
N GLY A 25 -4.58 -3.03 -16.72
CA GLY A 25 -3.76 -3.49 -17.84
C GLY A 25 -2.51 -4.28 -17.47
N LEU A 26 -2.47 -4.84 -16.23
CA LEU A 26 -1.35 -5.64 -15.73
C LEU A 26 -1.52 -7.14 -15.97
N GLY A 27 -2.76 -7.57 -16.30
CA GLY A 27 -3.15 -8.98 -16.40
C GLY A 27 -3.40 -9.65 -15.05
N GLU A 28 -4.29 -10.65 -15.03
CA GLU A 28 -4.72 -11.38 -13.82
C GLU A 28 -3.54 -11.94 -13.00
N LYS A 29 -2.47 -12.36 -13.67
CA LYS A 29 -1.28 -12.89 -13.02
C LYS A 29 -0.64 -11.91 -12.04
N ALA A 30 -0.62 -10.61 -12.34
CA ALA A 30 -0.07 -9.60 -11.43
C ALA A 30 -0.87 -9.52 -10.13
N GLY A 31 -2.20 -9.62 -10.21
CA GLY A 31 -3.08 -9.65 -9.02
C GLY A 31 -2.88 -10.91 -8.18
N SER A 32 -2.78 -12.07 -8.84
CA SER A 32 -2.47 -13.34 -8.16
C SER A 32 -1.11 -13.32 -7.49
N ASP A 33 -0.07 -12.88 -8.20
CA ASP A 33 1.30 -12.79 -7.64
C ASP A 33 1.37 -11.80 -6.46
N LEU A 34 0.61 -10.71 -6.49
CA LEU A 34 0.52 -9.77 -5.37
C LEU A 34 -0.09 -10.45 -4.14
N ALA A 35 -1.22 -11.15 -4.31
CA ALA A 35 -1.87 -11.86 -3.23
C ALA A 35 -0.94 -12.93 -2.63
N ASP A 36 -0.40 -13.80 -3.46
CA ASP A 36 0.36 -14.98 -3.03
C ASP A 36 1.70 -14.63 -2.36
N ARG A 37 2.35 -13.53 -2.74
CA ARG A 37 3.70 -13.19 -2.26
C ARG A 37 3.74 -12.16 -1.15
N TYR A 38 2.77 -11.25 -1.11
CA TYR A 38 2.87 -10.07 -0.24
C TYR A 38 1.69 -9.90 0.71
N ILE A 39 0.62 -10.68 0.52
CA ILE A 39 -0.52 -10.68 1.43
C ILE A 39 -0.53 -11.98 2.22
N THR A 40 -0.78 -11.85 3.51
CA THR A 40 -0.89 -12.99 4.42
C THR A 40 -2.22 -12.90 5.15
N VAL A 41 -3.03 -13.95 5.09
CA VAL A 41 -4.27 -14.11 5.86
C VAL A 41 -4.04 -15.13 6.95
N ILE A 42 -4.27 -14.77 8.21
CA ILE A 42 -3.95 -15.59 9.39
C ILE A 42 -5.22 -15.84 10.20
N PRO A 43 -5.64 -17.10 10.41
CA PRO A 43 -6.75 -17.42 11.28
C PRO A 43 -6.43 -17.14 12.76
N ASP A 44 -7.47 -17.00 13.60
CA ASP A 44 -7.30 -16.54 14.99
C ASP A 44 -6.58 -17.55 15.88
N ASP A 45 -6.68 -18.85 15.61
CA ASP A 45 -5.99 -19.90 16.35
C ASP A 45 -4.47 -19.85 16.14
N GLU A 46 -4.01 -19.56 14.92
CA GLU A 46 -2.60 -19.39 14.61
C GLU A 46 -2.04 -18.07 15.15
N ARG A 47 -2.87 -17.02 15.17
CA ARG A 47 -2.49 -15.70 15.71
C ARG A 47 -2.17 -15.73 17.20
N LYS A 48 -2.87 -16.56 17.98
CA LYS A 48 -2.67 -16.70 19.43
C LYS A 48 -1.31 -17.29 19.83
N GLY A 49 -0.65 -18.00 18.91
CA GLY A 49 0.69 -18.58 19.11
C GLY A 49 1.84 -17.61 18.84
N MET A 50 1.59 -16.44 18.29
CA MET A 50 2.62 -15.43 18.01
C MET A 50 2.83 -14.53 19.24
N VAL A 51 3.74 -14.93 20.13
CA VAL A 51 4.20 -14.09 21.25
C VAL A 51 5.30 -13.16 20.73
N PHE A 52 5.03 -11.85 20.70
CA PHE A 52 6.08 -10.86 20.46
C PHE A 52 6.80 -10.59 21.78
N LEU A 53 8.08 -10.96 21.85
CA LEU A 53 9.02 -10.58 22.89
C LEU A 53 9.49 -9.14 22.60
N GLY A 54 8.81 -8.15 23.14
CA GLY A 54 9.22 -6.75 23.14
C GLY A 54 8.92 -6.14 24.51
N GLU A 55 9.81 -5.30 25.03
CA GLU A 55 9.82 -4.75 26.39
C GLU A 55 8.63 -3.84 26.75
N GLU A 56 7.75 -3.51 25.82
CA GLU A 56 6.49 -2.84 26.11
C GLU A 56 5.33 -3.75 25.70
N ALA A 57 4.71 -4.37 26.70
CA ALA A 57 3.52 -5.19 26.55
C ALA A 57 2.28 -4.35 26.23
N VAL A 58 2.29 -3.63 25.11
CA VAL A 58 1.07 -3.13 24.48
C VAL A 58 0.46 -4.31 23.76
N SER A 59 -0.71 -4.75 24.19
CA SER A 59 -1.50 -5.80 23.55
C SER A 59 -1.91 -5.35 22.14
N TYR A 60 -0.98 -5.39 21.19
CA TYR A 60 -1.29 -5.25 19.78
C TYR A 60 -2.09 -6.49 19.35
N LYS A 61 -3.37 -6.33 19.17
CA LYS A 61 -4.14 -7.31 18.42
C LYS A 61 -3.54 -7.37 17.00
N LEU A 62 -2.78 -8.40 16.72
CA LEU A 62 -2.26 -8.65 15.37
C LEU A 62 -3.45 -8.78 14.43
N GLY A 63 -3.47 -8.01 13.34
CA GLY A 63 -4.50 -8.13 12.31
C GLY A 63 -4.47 -9.50 11.65
N ASN A 64 -5.63 -9.95 11.19
CA ASN A 64 -5.77 -11.22 10.49
C ASN A 64 -5.19 -11.16 9.06
N VAL A 65 -5.12 -9.96 8.48
CA VAL A 65 -4.67 -9.75 7.10
C VAL A 65 -3.57 -8.70 7.08
N ARG A 66 -2.51 -8.99 6.36
CA ARG A 66 -1.35 -8.10 6.26
C ARG A 66 -0.83 -8.04 4.84
N LEU A 67 -0.66 -6.83 4.30
CA LEU A 67 0.08 -6.55 3.07
C LEU A 67 1.48 -6.03 3.44
N ASP A 68 2.52 -6.69 2.96
CA ASP A 68 3.93 -6.25 3.06
C ASP A 68 4.23 -5.24 1.95
N LEU A 69 3.81 -3.99 2.18
CA LEU A 69 3.84 -2.91 1.20
C LEU A 69 5.25 -2.56 0.74
N LYS A 70 6.17 -2.41 1.70
CA LYS A 70 7.58 -2.06 1.42
C LYS A 70 8.24 -3.12 0.53
N LYS A 71 8.08 -4.39 0.89
CA LYS A 71 8.66 -5.50 0.11
C LYS A 71 8.09 -5.56 -1.29
N ALA A 72 6.78 -5.37 -1.45
CA ALA A 72 6.13 -5.36 -2.77
C ALA A 72 6.65 -4.21 -3.66
N ILE A 73 6.85 -3.01 -3.11
CA ILE A 73 7.41 -1.86 -3.86
C ILE A 73 8.87 -2.16 -4.28
N VAL A 74 9.69 -2.64 -3.35
CA VAL A 74 11.11 -2.96 -3.65
C VAL A 74 11.21 -3.99 -4.78
N THR A 75 10.44 -5.06 -4.70
CA THR A 75 10.45 -6.11 -5.75
C THR A 75 9.96 -5.57 -7.10
N ALA A 76 8.95 -4.70 -7.10
CA ALA A 76 8.48 -4.06 -8.34
C ALA A 76 9.57 -3.17 -8.98
N LEU A 77 10.34 -2.45 -8.17
CA LEU A 77 11.47 -1.65 -8.65
C LEU A 77 12.60 -2.50 -9.21
N GLU A 78 12.94 -3.63 -8.58
CA GLU A 78 13.94 -4.57 -9.07
C GLU A 78 13.57 -5.14 -10.45
N LEU A 79 12.26 -5.39 -10.67
CA LEU A 79 11.75 -5.86 -11.95
C LEU A 79 11.69 -4.76 -13.02
N ALA A 80 11.52 -3.50 -12.60
CA ALA A 80 11.38 -2.33 -13.49
C ALA A 80 12.74 -1.71 -13.89
N ALA A 81 13.85 -2.43 -13.83
CA ALA A 81 15.23 -1.97 -13.99
C ALA A 81 15.55 -1.27 -15.34
N SER A 82 14.82 -0.20 -15.68
CA SER A 82 15.05 0.67 -16.82
C SER A 82 15.10 2.15 -16.41
N VAL A 83 15.82 2.96 -17.18
CA VAL A 83 16.11 4.38 -16.92
C VAL A 83 14.85 5.26 -16.82
N SER A 84 13.73 4.84 -17.39
CA SER A 84 12.41 5.43 -17.22
C SER A 84 11.45 4.38 -16.68
N LEU A 85 10.78 4.69 -15.56
CA LEU A 85 9.78 3.78 -14.99
C LEU A 85 8.60 3.63 -15.96
N PRO A 86 8.29 2.41 -16.41
CA PRO A 86 7.19 2.18 -17.33
C PRO A 86 5.85 2.50 -16.65
N GLU A 87 4.83 2.84 -17.44
CA GLU A 87 3.47 3.08 -16.92
C GLU A 87 2.95 1.90 -16.11
N SER A 88 3.31 0.66 -16.50
CA SER A 88 2.99 -0.56 -15.76
C SER A 88 3.47 -0.55 -14.30
N PHE A 89 4.58 0.14 -13.98
CA PHE A 89 5.02 0.31 -12.60
C PHE A 89 4.04 1.14 -11.77
N PHE A 90 3.56 2.25 -12.29
CA PHE A 90 2.55 3.07 -11.61
C PHE A 90 1.22 2.35 -11.48
N ASN A 91 0.82 1.60 -12.50
CA ASN A 91 -0.37 0.75 -12.42
C ASN A 91 -0.21 -0.33 -11.35
N TYR A 92 0.99 -0.89 -11.18
CA TYR A 92 1.28 -1.82 -10.10
C TYR A 92 1.19 -1.16 -8.71
N LEU A 93 1.70 0.07 -8.55
CA LEU A 93 1.52 0.83 -7.30
C LEU A 93 0.04 1.13 -7.00
N GLN A 94 -0.76 1.41 -8.04
CA GLN A 94 -2.22 1.53 -7.88
C GLN A 94 -2.83 0.21 -7.40
N LEU A 95 -2.39 -0.94 -7.94
CA LEU A 95 -2.84 -2.25 -7.49
C LEU A 95 -2.50 -2.51 -6.02
N LEU A 96 -1.31 -2.07 -5.54
CA LEU A 96 -0.96 -2.14 -4.11
C LEU A 96 -1.94 -1.35 -3.22
N ILE A 97 -2.33 -0.16 -3.66
CA ILE A 97 -3.31 0.67 -2.94
C ILE A 97 -4.70 0.01 -2.94
N VAL A 98 -5.07 -0.63 -4.06
CA VAL A 98 -6.29 -1.46 -4.11
C VAL A 98 -6.21 -2.65 -3.15
N GLY A 99 -5.07 -3.30 -3.03
CA GLY A 99 -4.84 -4.33 -2.02
C GLY A 99 -5.06 -3.82 -0.59
N ALA A 100 -4.54 -2.64 -0.28
CA ALA A 100 -4.79 -1.98 1.00
C ALA A 100 -6.28 -1.65 1.21
N PHE A 101 -6.99 -1.24 0.15
CA PHE A 101 -8.43 -1.03 0.17
C PHE A 101 -9.19 -2.31 0.55
N PHE A 102 -8.89 -3.44 -0.09
CA PHE A 102 -9.54 -4.73 0.24
C PHE A 102 -9.28 -5.13 1.70
N ILE A 103 -8.03 -4.98 2.16
CA ILE A 103 -7.66 -5.29 3.55
C ILE A 103 -8.42 -4.42 4.56
N GLN A 104 -8.62 -3.14 4.26
CA GLN A 104 -9.33 -2.21 5.14
C GLN A 104 -10.86 -2.30 5.00
N LYS A 105 -11.38 -3.15 4.10
CA LYS A 105 -12.83 -3.27 3.82
C LYS A 105 -13.51 -1.91 3.63
N SER A 106 -12.80 -0.97 3.03
CA SER A 106 -13.28 0.38 2.79
C SER A 106 -14.15 0.43 1.54
N THR A 107 -15.03 1.41 1.42
CA THR A 107 -15.75 1.66 0.17
C THR A 107 -14.77 2.02 -0.92
N LYS A 108 -14.88 1.39 -2.10
CA LYS A 108 -14.02 1.67 -3.25
C LYS A 108 -14.06 3.16 -3.58
N GLN A 109 -12.90 3.77 -3.70
CA GLN A 109 -12.73 5.13 -4.20
C GLN A 109 -11.94 5.05 -5.52
N GLU A 110 -12.10 6.07 -6.34
CA GLU A 110 -11.25 6.25 -7.51
C GLU A 110 -9.79 6.37 -7.08
N ILE A 111 -8.96 5.42 -7.50
CA ILE A 111 -7.53 5.41 -7.26
C ILE A 111 -6.88 5.75 -8.59
N GLY A 112 -6.11 6.82 -8.59
CA GLY A 112 -5.47 7.34 -9.78
C GLY A 112 -3.95 7.32 -9.71
N LYS A 113 -3.33 7.85 -10.74
CA LYS A 113 -1.86 7.97 -10.82
C LYS A 113 -1.28 8.88 -9.71
N ASN A 114 -2.07 9.83 -9.20
CA ASN A 114 -1.60 10.75 -8.16
C ASN A 114 -1.22 10.03 -6.87
N GLU A 115 -2.03 9.06 -6.44
CA GLU A 115 -1.75 8.22 -5.29
C GLU A 115 -0.48 7.38 -5.50
N ALA A 116 -0.32 6.83 -6.70
CA ALA A 116 0.86 6.06 -7.07
C ALA A 116 2.13 6.92 -7.09
N TYR A 117 2.05 8.15 -7.59
CA TYR A 117 3.18 9.10 -7.59
C TYR A 117 3.61 9.47 -6.18
N ILE A 118 2.65 9.79 -5.30
CA ILE A 118 2.94 10.12 -3.91
C ILE A 118 3.53 8.90 -3.18
N LEU A 119 2.98 7.72 -3.37
CA LEU A 119 3.49 6.47 -2.80
C LEU A 119 4.97 6.26 -3.20
N TYR A 120 5.28 6.43 -4.49
CA TYR A 120 6.63 6.27 -5.00
C TYR A 120 7.58 7.35 -4.50
N PHE A 121 7.17 8.62 -4.47
CA PHE A 121 7.96 9.71 -3.90
C PHE A 121 8.31 9.44 -2.42
N LEU A 122 7.32 9.09 -1.59
CA LEU A 122 7.55 8.79 -0.18
C LEU A 122 8.49 7.59 0.01
N HIS A 123 8.39 6.58 -0.89
CA HIS A 123 9.31 5.45 -0.88
C HIS A 123 10.75 5.89 -1.21
N GLN A 124 10.96 6.69 -2.25
CA GLN A 124 12.27 7.19 -2.63
C GLN A 124 12.92 8.07 -1.55
N LYS A 125 12.10 8.86 -0.83
CA LYS A 125 12.55 9.67 0.31
C LYS A 125 12.75 8.84 1.60
N ASN A 126 12.51 7.53 1.55
CA ASN A 126 12.59 6.63 2.71
C ASN A 126 11.76 7.12 3.91
N CYS A 127 10.52 7.57 3.65
CA CYS A 127 9.64 8.12 4.66
C CYS A 127 9.01 7.06 5.60
N TYR A 128 9.60 5.89 5.75
CA TYR A 128 9.09 4.83 6.64
C TYR A 128 9.31 5.15 8.12
N GLU A 129 10.53 5.57 8.48
CA GLU A 129 10.89 5.83 9.88
C GLU A 129 10.99 7.34 10.19
N ARG A 130 11.49 8.12 9.23
CA ARG A 130 11.78 9.54 9.46
C ARG A 130 10.61 10.45 9.10
N GLY A 131 9.73 9.99 8.19
CA GLY A 131 8.67 10.81 7.63
C GLY A 131 9.21 11.99 6.81
N ILE A 132 8.28 12.80 6.31
CA ILE A 132 8.55 14.11 5.69
C ILE A 132 7.60 15.13 6.32
N ASP A 133 8.07 16.34 6.61
CA ASP A 133 7.23 17.38 7.17
C ASP A 133 6.09 17.75 6.19
N GLU A 134 4.87 17.90 6.71
CA GLU A 134 3.69 18.22 5.86
C GLU A 134 3.87 19.54 5.12
N GLU A 135 4.58 20.51 5.73
CA GLU A 135 4.87 21.83 5.14
C GLU A 135 5.81 21.67 3.95
N ASP A 136 6.86 20.85 4.07
CA ASP A 136 7.86 20.65 3.04
C ASP A 136 7.40 19.71 1.92
N PHE A 137 6.45 18.81 2.22
CA PHE A 137 5.98 17.79 1.29
C PHE A 137 5.56 18.34 -0.07
N GLN A 138 4.79 19.44 -0.10
CA GLN A 138 4.24 19.94 -1.37
C GLN A 138 5.35 20.50 -2.28
N ASP A 139 6.30 21.20 -1.72
CA ASP A 139 7.40 21.83 -2.46
C ASP A 139 8.39 20.74 -2.94
N GLU A 140 8.78 19.81 -2.06
CA GLU A 140 9.66 18.72 -2.44
C GLU A 140 9.02 17.78 -3.46
N PHE A 141 7.72 17.46 -3.31
CA PHE A 141 7.00 16.63 -4.26
C PHE A 141 6.88 17.30 -5.63
N LYS A 142 6.64 18.61 -5.66
CA LYS A 142 6.59 19.37 -6.91
C LYS A 142 7.92 19.33 -7.65
N ILE A 143 9.03 19.59 -6.95
CA ILE A 143 10.39 19.51 -7.52
C ILE A 143 10.65 18.10 -8.07
N TRP A 144 10.30 17.08 -7.31
CA TRP A 144 10.47 15.70 -7.72
C TRP A 144 9.64 15.35 -8.97
N CYS A 145 8.40 15.85 -9.06
CA CYS A 145 7.57 15.66 -10.25
C CYS A 145 8.18 16.32 -11.49
N GLU A 146 8.68 17.55 -11.37
CA GLU A 146 9.31 18.28 -12.48
C GLU A 146 10.55 17.54 -13.01
N GLU A 147 11.27 16.83 -12.15
CA GLU A 147 12.44 16.03 -12.54
C GLU A 147 12.10 14.66 -13.14
N LYS A 148 11.03 14.03 -12.69
CA LYS A 148 10.76 12.60 -12.94
C LYS A 148 9.53 12.34 -13.80
N MET A 149 8.62 13.32 -13.91
CA MET A 149 7.31 13.14 -14.49
C MET A 149 7.00 14.22 -15.55
N GLU A 150 6.14 13.90 -16.50
CA GLU A 150 5.67 14.86 -17.51
C GLU A 150 4.68 15.88 -16.95
N SER A 151 3.99 15.55 -15.87
CA SER A 151 2.99 16.42 -15.24
C SER A 151 2.92 16.20 -13.73
N CYS A 152 2.88 17.30 -12.99
CA CYS A 152 2.70 17.27 -11.53
C CYS A 152 1.22 17.50 -11.16
N PRO A 153 0.63 16.73 -10.24
CA PRO A 153 -0.71 17.02 -9.72
C PRO A 153 -0.72 18.33 -8.96
N ASP A 154 -1.80 19.11 -9.12
CA ASP A 154 -1.99 20.34 -8.35
C ASP A 154 -2.21 20.06 -6.85
N GLY A 155 -2.06 21.10 -6.01
CA GLY A 155 -2.14 20.95 -4.55
C GLY A 155 -3.49 20.39 -4.06
N VAL A 156 -4.60 20.60 -4.79
CA VAL A 156 -5.92 20.04 -4.44
C VAL A 156 -5.93 18.55 -4.67
N LYS A 157 -5.39 18.09 -5.82
CA LYS A 157 -5.26 16.67 -6.15
C LYS A 157 -4.30 15.96 -5.19
N CYS A 158 -3.19 16.59 -4.83
CA CYS A 158 -2.26 16.07 -3.82
C CYS A 158 -2.96 15.85 -2.47
N LYS A 159 -3.70 16.82 -1.95
CA LYS A 159 -4.45 16.70 -0.69
C LYS A 159 -5.51 15.60 -0.75
N LYS A 160 -6.21 15.44 -1.88
CA LYS A 160 -7.16 14.34 -2.07
C LYS A 160 -6.45 12.99 -2.03
N ALA A 161 -5.34 12.86 -2.76
CA ALA A 161 -4.56 11.62 -2.82
C ALA A 161 -3.98 11.23 -1.44
N LEU A 162 -3.43 12.19 -0.68
CA LEU A 162 -2.98 11.94 0.70
C LEU A 162 -4.11 11.44 1.60
N ARG A 163 -5.31 12.03 1.50
CA ARG A 163 -6.49 11.54 2.26
C ARG A 163 -6.86 10.12 1.88
N THR A 164 -6.80 9.76 0.60
CA THR A 164 -7.05 8.41 0.11
C THR A 164 -6.02 7.42 0.68
N LEU A 165 -4.73 7.74 0.59
CA LEU A 165 -3.66 6.89 1.11
C LEU A 165 -3.77 6.71 2.63
N ARG A 166 -4.08 7.78 3.37
CA ARG A 166 -4.32 7.72 4.82
C ARG A 166 -5.52 6.85 5.18
N LYS A 167 -6.62 6.96 4.44
CA LYS A 167 -7.82 6.15 4.64
C LYS A 167 -7.53 4.66 4.52
N TYR A 168 -6.66 4.27 3.59
CA TYR A 168 -6.26 2.88 3.40
C TYR A 168 -5.06 2.47 4.27
N LYS A 169 -4.64 3.35 5.18
CA LYS A 169 -3.51 3.11 6.08
C LYS A 169 -2.21 2.77 5.34
N VAL A 170 -2.05 3.28 4.12
CA VAL A 170 -0.82 3.23 3.35
C VAL A 170 0.18 4.23 3.89
N ILE A 171 -0.31 5.39 4.32
CA ILE A 171 0.44 6.42 5.02
C ILE A 171 -0.19 6.72 6.38
N ASP A 172 0.60 7.33 7.26
CA ASP A 172 0.12 7.97 8.47
C ASP A 172 0.61 9.42 8.55
N ILE A 173 -0.10 10.24 9.32
CA ILE A 173 0.28 11.63 9.58
C ILE A 173 0.27 11.81 11.09
N GLU A 174 1.45 11.94 11.67
CA GLU A 174 1.69 12.05 13.12
C GLU A 174 2.67 13.23 13.35
N ASP A 175 2.37 14.08 14.30
CA ASP A 175 3.21 15.24 14.69
C ASP A 175 3.64 16.14 13.52
N GLY A 176 2.73 16.36 12.54
CA GLY A 176 3.00 17.20 11.37
C GLY A 176 3.92 16.53 10.32
N LYS A 177 4.14 15.22 10.42
CA LYS A 177 4.94 14.45 9.47
C LYS A 177 4.13 13.37 8.78
N ILE A 178 4.43 13.15 7.50
CA ILE A 178 3.84 12.09 6.67
C ILE A 178 4.80 10.90 6.68
N TYR A 179 4.31 9.76 7.14
CA TYR A 179 5.02 8.49 7.17
C TYR A 179 4.43 7.51 6.16
N LEU A 180 5.28 6.83 5.41
CA LEU A 180 4.89 5.69 4.59
C LEU A 180 4.90 4.43 5.45
N ARG A 181 3.83 3.66 5.43
CA ARG A 181 3.76 2.41 6.20
C ARG A 181 4.50 1.29 5.47
N GLU A 182 5.28 0.51 6.22
CA GLU A 182 5.91 -0.70 5.67
C GLU A 182 4.88 -1.80 5.41
N ARG A 183 3.83 -1.83 6.23
CA ARG A 183 2.78 -2.85 6.20
C ARG A 183 1.41 -2.24 6.40
N VAL A 184 0.44 -2.74 5.65
CA VAL A 184 -0.98 -2.45 5.87
C VAL A 184 -1.61 -3.65 6.58
N ILE A 185 -2.27 -3.39 7.70
CA ILE A 185 -2.83 -4.43 8.56
C ILE A 185 -4.34 -4.22 8.66
N GLY A 186 -5.10 -5.28 8.41
CA GLY A 186 -6.55 -5.32 8.56
C GLY A 186 -7.00 -6.33 9.60
N TYR A 187 -8.22 -6.12 10.09
CA TYR A 187 -8.91 -7.03 11.00
C TYR A 187 -10.14 -7.56 10.28
N VAL A 188 -10.31 -8.87 10.28
CA VAL A 188 -11.54 -9.52 9.80
C VAL A 188 -12.26 -10.04 11.03
N GLU A 189 -13.43 -9.45 11.31
CA GLU A 189 -14.35 -9.89 12.37
C GLU A 189 -15.15 -11.11 11.92
#